data_38fd5839204dbc6ded035221f759d537
#
_entry.id   38fd5839204dbc6ded035221f759d537
#
_cell.length_a   1.000
_cell.length_b   1.000
_cell.length_c   1.000
_cell.angle_alpha   90.00
_cell.angle_beta   90.00
_cell.angle_gamma   90.00
#
_symmetry.space_group_name_H-M   'P 1'
#
loop_
_entity.id
_entity.type
_entity.pdbx_description
1 polymer ?
#
loop_
_entity_poly.entity_id
_entity_poly.type
_entity_poly.pdbx_seq_one_letter_code
_entity_poly.pdbx_strand_id
1 'polypeptide(L)'
;MTDGWMDRRNRTLLNFLVSSAGGTVFIKSIDASAHCKNATYLCEQIEEVIEDVVKENVVQVVTDNAANYVAVGRLLMERHPSIVWTPCVAHCIDLMLEDIGKIPWVKRCVERARNVCKFVYNRSRVLALMRQYTEQKELARPGITRFATNFLTLQSMLRSKSALRRMIVGEEWSSSSYATTPAGKDMANCIFDEQGFWVPCDEIVKFVKPLVVLLRVADGDKPAMGYIYEGMDRAKEAIRFVYGGDESKYGSIWEIIDRRWHHQLHRPIHAAAYYLNLAFRFIPSFKADVEVLNGLYAIMEKMGPVGTSQIDLFRELQLFSDAQGEIFSCPVAKDGRTTMMPDHWWNFFGPETPNIQKLAICILSQPCSASGCERDWSMFEHIHSKRHNRLSVEKMNDLIFVHYNLCLRMRKNAIVDMSPIILDEVDLEAEWANENQTAPGTPAAVFSDDDIDWIDQVDIEAEAVAMAEEQRARAETGNTETQSDTAVHDVGEHDTVVLDVGEHGMVSRGATMAAESSRTCFKRLRRGPGREGARPSEP
;
A
#
# COMPACT_ATOMS: atom_id res chain seq x y z
N MET A 1 4.64 6.91 -4.13
CA MET A 1 4.69 6.13 -2.88
C MET A 1 5.83 5.14 -2.93
N THR A 2 6.47 4.90 -1.81
CA THR A 2 7.57 3.93 -1.70
C THR A 2 7.54 3.26 -0.33
N ASP A 3 7.94 2.00 -0.31
CA ASP A 3 8.13 1.21 0.91
C ASP A 3 9.27 0.21 0.73
N GLY A 4 9.91 -0.16 1.83
CA GLY A 4 11.05 -1.06 1.85
C GLY A 4 10.78 -2.32 2.66
N TRP A 5 11.01 -3.48 2.08
CA TRP A 5 10.84 -4.76 2.74
C TRP A 5 12.05 -5.68 2.58
N MET A 6 12.06 -6.74 3.35
CA MET A 6 13.11 -7.75 3.30
C MET A 6 12.53 -9.06 2.77
N ASP A 7 13.09 -9.55 1.66
CA ASP A 7 12.66 -10.82 1.08
C ASP A 7 13.20 -12.03 1.86
N ARG A 8 12.80 -13.25 1.43
CA ARG A 8 13.23 -14.51 2.07
C ARG A 8 14.72 -14.81 1.95
N ARG A 9 15.46 -14.07 1.12
CA ARG A 9 16.92 -14.15 0.98
C ARG A 9 17.65 -13.06 1.76
N ASN A 10 16.94 -12.34 2.63
CA ASN A 10 17.45 -11.17 3.37
C ASN A 10 17.89 -10.03 2.44
N ARG A 11 17.35 -9.92 1.21
CA ARG A 11 17.56 -8.75 0.38
C ARG A 11 16.60 -7.65 0.80
N THR A 12 17.14 -6.45 0.83
CA THR A 12 16.36 -5.24 1.09
C THR A 12 15.90 -4.66 -0.23
N LEU A 13 14.60 -4.71 -0.50
CA LEU A 13 13.99 -4.18 -1.71
C LEU A 13 13.23 -2.88 -1.39
N LEU A 14 13.37 -1.87 -2.25
CA LEU A 14 12.63 -0.61 -2.22
C LEU A 14 11.72 -0.57 -3.43
N ASN A 15 10.40 -0.57 -3.21
CA ASN A 15 9.41 -0.52 -4.27
C ASN A 15 8.93 0.91 -4.49
N PHE A 16 8.77 1.31 -5.77
CA PHE A 16 8.31 2.63 -6.16
C PHE A 16 7.06 2.53 -7.03
N LEU A 17 5.98 3.16 -6.58
CA LEU A 17 4.74 3.28 -7.32
C LEU A 17 4.38 4.76 -7.50
N VAL A 18 3.77 5.08 -8.63
CA VAL A 18 3.22 6.40 -8.91
C VAL A 18 1.71 6.30 -9.07
N SER A 19 0.99 7.15 -8.35
CA SER A 19 -0.47 7.24 -8.42
C SER A 19 -0.89 8.58 -9.01
N SER A 20 -1.94 8.56 -9.80
CA SER A 20 -2.57 9.75 -10.39
C SER A 20 -4.07 9.51 -10.52
N ALA A 21 -4.85 10.53 -10.88
CA ALA A 21 -6.26 10.35 -11.25
C ALA A 21 -6.45 9.28 -12.36
N GLY A 22 -5.40 9.03 -13.15
CA GLY A 22 -5.35 7.97 -14.16
C GLY A 22 -5.14 6.56 -13.59
N GLY A 23 -4.93 6.38 -12.29
CA GLY A 23 -4.64 5.11 -11.61
C GLY A 23 -3.20 5.02 -11.12
N THR A 24 -2.87 3.87 -10.55
CA THR A 24 -1.54 3.58 -9.99
C THR A 24 -0.70 2.77 -10.99
N VAL A 25 0.60 3.03 -11.01
CA VAL A 25 1.59 2.33 -11.86
C VAL A 25 2.79 1.97 -10.99
N PHE A 26 3.25 0.74 -11.06
CA PHE A 26 4.53 0.31 -10.52
C PHE A 26 5.66 0.78 -11.44
N ILE A 27 6.66 1.45 -10.90
CA ILE A 27 7.78 2.03 -11.66
C ILE A 27 9.00 1.11 -11.63
N LYS A 28 9.51 0.83 -10.44
CA LYS A 28 10.70 -0.01 -10.26
C LYS A 28 10.81 -0.55 -8.84
N SER A 29 11.61 -1.60 -8.69
CA SER A 29 12.12 -2.09 -7.40
C SER A 29 13.64 -1.99 -7.42
N ILE A 30 14.23 -1.54 -6.32
CA ILE A 30 15.67 -1.37 -6.16
C ILE A 30 16.15 -2.30 -5.07
N ASP A 31 17.21 -3.09 -5.36
CA ASP A 31 17.91 -3.86 -4.33
C ASP A 31 18.87 -2.94 -3.58
N ALA A 32 18.49 -2.56 -2.38
CA ALA A 32 19.25 -1.71 -1.48
C ALA A 32 20.11 -2.51 -0.48
N SER A 33 20.31 -3.81 -0.68
CA SER A 33 21.02 -4.70 0.26
C SER A 33 22.47 -4.28 0.51
N ALA A 34 23.12 -3.70 -0.50
CA ALA A 34 24.50 -3.22 -0.41
C ALA A 34 24.64 -1.84 0.27
N HIS A 35 23.54 -1.16 0.57
CA HIS A 35 23.53 0.21 1.05
C HIS A 35 22.96 0.33 2.47
N CYS A 36 23.51 1.29 3.23
CA CYS A 36 22.89 1.69 4.49
C CYS A 36 21.62 2.49 4.17
N LYS A 37 20.47 2.07 4.71
CA LYS A 37 19.19 2.77 4.57
C LYS A 37 19.15 4.07 5.39
N ASN A 38 20.12 4.95 5.21
CA ASN A 38 20.09 6.27 5.81
C ASN A 38 19.17 7.22 5.00
N ALA A 39 18.83 8.35 5.60
CA ALA A 39 17.92 9.31 5.00
C ALA A 39 18.46 9.89 3.67
N THR A 40 19.75 10.09 3.54
CA THR A 40 20.37 10.66 2.34
C THR A 40 20.21 9.71 1.16
N TYR A 41 20.61 8.45 1.30
CA TYR A 41 20.47 7.44 0.25
C TYR A 41 19.02 7.25 -0.18
N LEU A 42 18.10 7.12 0.79
CA LEU A 42 16.67 6.96 0.48
C LEU A 42 16.11 8.19 -0.23
N CYS A 43 16.52 9.40 0.15
CA CYS A 43 16.11 10.64 -0.50
C CYS A 43 16.59 10.68 -1.96
N GLU A 44 17.85 10.32 -2.23
CA GLU A 44 18.42 10.25 -3.57
C GLU A 44 17.65 9.26 -4.47
N GLN A 45 17.27 8.09 -3.95
CA GLN A 45 16.49 7.12 -4.70
C GLN A 45 15.07 7.63 -5.02
N ILE A 46 14.46 8.37 -4.10
CA ILE A 46 13.16 9.01 -4.33
C ILE A 46 13.28 10.14 -5.35
N GLU A 47 14.33 10.96 -5.26
CA GLU A 47 14.59 12.07 -6.20
C GLU A 47 14.79 11.56 -7.63
N GLU A 48 15.51 10.45 -7.81
CA GLU A 48 15.67 9.80 -9.13
C GLU A 48 14.29 9.44 -9.73
N VAL A 49 13.37 8.87 -8.94
CA VAL A 49 12.01 8.56 -9.41
C VAL A 49 11.20 9.83 -9.67
N ILE A 50 11.38 10.89 -8.88
CA ILE A 50 10.71 12.18 -9.10
C ILE A 50 11.14 12.77 -10.43
N GLU A 51 12.43 12.68 -10.79
CA GLU A 51 12.94 13.15 -12.09
C GLU A 51 12.40 12.31 -13.25
N ASP A 52 12.34 10.97 -13.10
CA ASP A 52 11.76 10.06 -14.10
C ASP A 52 10.28 10.38 -14.39
N VAL A 53 9.52 10.80 -13.39
CA VAL A 53 8.08 11.13 -13.47
C VAL A 53 7.81 12.55 -13.95
N VAL A 54 8.84 13.38 -14.03
CA VAL A 54 8.79 14.85 -14.24
C VAL A 54 8.34 15.57 -12.95
N LYS A 55 9.27 16.24 -12.31
CA LYS A 55 9.14 16.88 -11.00
C LYS A 55 7.87 17.73 -10.82
N GLU A 56 7.49 18.48 -11.84
CA GLU A 56 6.34 19.40 -11.84
C GLU A 56 5.00 18.66 -11.70
N ASN A 57 4.98 17.35 -11.95
CA ASN A 57 3.79 16.51 -11.81
C ASN A 57 3.70 15.82 -10.44
N VAL A 58 4.75 15.92 -9.61
CA VAL A 58 4.79 15.26 -8.30
C VAL A 58 4.35 16.25 -7.23
N VAL A 59 3.27 15.93 -6.54
CA VAL A 59 2.70 16.79 -5.49
C VAL A 59 2.88 16.19 -4.10
N GLN A 60 2.97 14.86 -4.02
CA GLN A 60 3.06 14.15 -2.74
C GLN A 60 4.02 12.95 -2.83
N VAL A 61 4.71 12.68 -1.74
CA VAL A 61 5.44 11.43 -1.50
C VAL A 61 4.89 10.79 -0.23
N VAL A 62 4.45 9.53 -0.33
CA VAL A 62 3.94 8.73 0.80
C VAL A 62 4.93 7.61 1.09
N THR A 63 5.33 7.48 2.35
CA THR A 63 6.21 6.40 2.83
C THR A 63 5.67 5.83 4.14
N ASP A 64 6.30 4.80 4.69
CA ASP A 64 6.07 4.44 6.07
C ASP A 64 6.52 5.56 7.04
N ASN A 65 6.32 5.38 8.34
CA ASN A 65 6.68 6.36 9.37
C ASN A 65 7.92 5.96 10.18
N ALA A 66 8.81 5.15 9.63
CA ALA A 66 10.08 4.82 10.26
C ALA A 66 10.97 6.08 10.36
N ALA A 67 11.85 6.12 11.36
CA ALA A 67 12.66 7.32 11.66
C ALA A 67 13.51 7.81 10.48
N ASN A 68 14.03 6.90 9.67
CA ASN A 68 14.76 7.22 8.45
C ASN A 68 13.87 7.89 7.39
N TYR A 69 12.62 7.42 7.18
CA TYR A 69 11.68 8.03 6.25
C TYR A 69 11.12 9.36 6.76
N VAL A 70 10.97 9.56 8.07
CA VAL A 70 10.67 10.87 8.65
C VAL A 70 11.80 11.87 8.33
N ALA A 71 13.05 11.44 8.42
CA ALA A 71 14.20 12.28 8.05
C ALA A 71 14.24 12.54 6.53
N VAL A 72 13.93 11.54 5.69
CA VAL A 72 13.74 11.69 4.24
C VAL A 72 12.69 12.76 3.94
N GLY A 73 11.53 12.69 4.60
CA GLY A 73 10.45 13.65 4.40
C GLY A 73 10.89 15.10 4.64
N ARG A 74 11.72 15.34 5.66
CA ARG A 74 12.29 16.68 5.91
C ARG A 74 13.22 17.11 4.78
N LEU A 75 14.20 16.27 4.42
CA LEU A 75 15.15 16.56 3.34
C LEU A 75 14.43 16.81 2.02
N LEU A 76 13.45 16.00 1.69
CA LEU A 76 12.67 16.12 0.46
C LEU A 76 11.91 17.44 0.40
N MET A 77 11.23 17.83 1.50
CA MET A 77 10.49 19.09 1.55
C MET A 77 11.39 20.33 1.59
N GLU A 78 12.62 20.21 2.07
CA GLU A 78 13.65 21.27 1.99
C GLU A 78 14.15 21.46 0.55
N ARG A 79 14.43 20.36 -0.17
CA ARG A 79 14.94 20.40 -1.54
C ARG A 79 13.85 20.68 -2.58
N HIS A 80 12.61 20.26 -2.30
CA HIS A 80 11.44 20.38 -3.17
C HIS A 80 10.26 21.02 -2.42
N PRO A 81 10.23 22.34 -2.26
CA PRO A 81 9.21 23.02 -1.45
C PRO A 81 7.76 22.79 -1.89
N SER A 82 7.52 22.48 -3.17
CA SER A 82 6.17 22.17 -3.71
C SER A 82 5.68 20.76 -3.39
N ILE A 83 6.58 19.85 -2.99
CA ILE A 83 6.23 18.47 -2.68
C ILE A 83 5.85 18.36 -1.20
N VAL A 84 4.77 17.64 -0.92
CA VAL A 84 4.34 17.31 0.46
C VAL A 84 4.72 15.87 0.76
N TRP A 85 5.48 15.65 1.83
CA TRP A 85 5.69 14.32 2.38
C TRP A 85 4.61 13.99 3.41
N THR A 86 4.04 12.78 3.33
CA THR A 86 3.09 12.26 4.33
C THR A 86 3.46 10.84 4.73
N PRO A 87 3.32 10.48 6.00
CA PRO A 87 3.40 9.09 6.41
C PRO A 87 2.18 8.31 5.89
N CYS A 88 2.35 7.02 5.67
CA CYS A 88 1.30 6.10 5.30
C CYS A 88 0.23 6.03 6.41
N VAL A 89 -0.99 6.45 6.10
CA VAL A 89 -2.11 6.47 7.07
C VAL A 89 -2.43 5.05 7.54
N ALA A 90 -2.49 4.08 6.62
CA ALA A 90 -2.76 2.69 6.97
C ALA A 90 -1.75 2.15 7.98
N HIS A 91 -0.45 2.36 7.74
CA HIS A 91 0.61 1.96 8.67
C HIS A 91 0.46 2.64 10.05
N CYS A 92 0.14 3.94 10.08
CA CYS A 92 -0.03 4.67 11.35
C CYS A 92 -1.25 4.16 12.14
N ILE A 93 -2.35 3.82 11.48
CA ILE A 93 -3.53 3.24 12.14
C ILE A 93 -3.20 1.82 12.65
N ASP A 94 -2.47 1.03 11.88
CA ASP A 94 -2.03 -0.30 12.32
C ASP A 94 -1.14 -0.22 13.56
N LEU A 95 -0.27 0.79 13.66
CA LEU A 95 0.50 1.09 14.87
C LEU A 95 -0.37 1.53 16.06
N MET A 96 -1.51 2.22 15.83
CA MET A 96 -2.49 2.49 16.90
C MET A 96 -3.09 1.18 17.41
N LEU A 97 -3.48 0.29 16.51
CA LEU A 97 -4.01 -1.03 16.84
C LEU A 97 -2.98 -1.90 17.57
N GLU A 98 -1.70 -1.80 17.20
CA GLU A 98 -0.59 -2.45 17.90
C GLU A 98 -0.49 -1.97 19.35
N ASP A 99 -0.47 -0.65 19.56
CA ASP A 99 -0.38 -0.09 20.91
C ASP A 99 -1.61 -0.43 21.76
N ILE A 100 -2.81 -0.42 21.18
CA ILE A 100 -4.03 -0.90 21.85
C ILE A 100 -3.89 -2.39 22.21
N GLY A 101 -3.34 -3.21 21.31
CA GLY A 101 -3.05 -4.62 21.54
C GLY A 101 -2.06 -4.88 22.69
N LYS A 102 -1.27 -3.90 23.11
CA LYS A 102 -0.35 -3.96 24.27
C LYS A 102 -1.03 -3.73 25.61
N ILE A 103 -2.26 -3.19 25.64
CA ILE A 103 -3.05 -3.03 26.86
C ILE A 103 -3.25 -4.41 27.51
N PRO A 104 -2.93 -4.60 28.82
CA PRO A 104 -2.78 -5.95 29.39
C PRO A 104 -4.00 -6.86 29.25
N TRP A 105 -5.22 -6.34 29.37
CA TRP A 105 -6.43 -7.14 29.21
C TRP A 105 -6.76 -7.44 27.74
N VAL A 106 -6.49 -6.51 26.82
CA VAL A 106 -6.61 -6.72 25.38
C VAL A 106 -5.62 -7.78 24.92
N LYS A 107 -4.34 -7.65 25.32
CA LYS A 107 -3.28 -8.60 25.03
C LYS A 107 -3.66 -10.01 25.43
N ARG A 108 -4.12 -10.21 26.67
CA ARG A 108 -4.57 -11.53 27.15
C ARG A 108 -5.69 -12.12 26.29
N CYS A 109 -6.68 -11.31 25.91
CA CYS A 109 -7.79 -11.77 25.07
C CYS A 109 -7.29 -12.19 23.67
N VAL A 110 -6.46 -11.38 23.03
CA VAL A 110 -5.87 -11.64 21.71
C VAL A 110 -4.99 -12.90 21.74
N GLU A 111 -4.16 -13.08 22.78
CA GLU A 111 -3.31 -14.27 22.92
C GLU A 111 -4.13 -15.55 23.07
N ARG A 112 -5.22 -15.50 23.83
CA ARG A 112 -6.15 -16.64 23.97
C ARG A 112 -6.79 -16.99 22.63
N ALA A 113 -7.27 -16.01 21.87
CA ALA A 113 -7.82 -16.20 20.53
C ALA A 113 -6.80 -16.80 19.57
N ARG A 114 -5.56 -16.28 19.56
CA ARG A 114 -4.45 -16.83 18.77
C ARG A 114 -4.16 -18.29 19.10
N ASN A 115 -4.18 -18.65 20.38
CA ASN A 115 -3.94 -20.02 20.83
C ASN A 115 -5.05 -20.97 20.35
N VAL A 116 -6.32 -20.54 20.38
CA VAL A 116 -7.44 -21.31 19.82
C VAL A 116 -7.25 -21.52 18.32
N CYS A 117 -7.00 -20.46 17.56
CA CYS A 117 -6.76 -20.56 16.11
C CYS A 117 -5.56 -21.47 15.81
N LYS A 118 -4.43 -21.28 16.49
CA LYS A 118 -3.24 -22.12 16.32
C LYS A 118 -3.54 -23.60 16.63
N PHE A 119 -4.32 -23.86 17.67
CA PHE A 119 -4.72 -25.23 18.01
C PHE A 119 -5.55 -25.88 16.92
N VAL A 120 -6.54 -25.15 16.39
CA VAL A 120 -7.45 -25.64 15.33
C VAL A 120 -6.69 -25.86 14.02
N TYR A 121 -5.97 -24.86 13.53
CA TYR A 121 -5.35 -24.91 12.19
C TYR A 121 -4.14 -25.85 12.10
N ASN A 122 -3.47 -26.13 13.22
CA ASN A 122 -2.34 -27.09 13.24
C ASN A 122 -2.79 -28.55 13.32
N ARG A 123 -4.10 -28.84 13.35
CA ARG A 123 -4.65 -30.20 13.48
C ARG A 123 -5.76 -30.44 12.47
N SER A 124 -5.45 -31.17 11.40
CA SER A 124 -6.38 -31.39 10.29
C SER A 124 -7.75 -31.92 10.70
N ARG A 125 -7.79 -32.84 11.66
CA ARG A 125 -9.05 -33.41 12.19
C ARG A 125 -9.87 -32.36 12.97
N VAL A 126 -9.22 -31.54 13.80
CA VAL A 126 -9.90 -30.48 14.56
C VAL A 126 -10.40 -29.39 13.61
N LEU A 127 -9.60 -29.06 12.58
CA LEU A 127 -10.00 -28.12 11.54
C LEU A 127 -11.22 -28.62 10.74
N ALA A 128 -11.22 -29.90 10.35
CA ALA A 128 -12.36 -30.50 9.66
C ALA A 128 -13.63 -30.47 10.54
N LEU A 129 -13.48 -30.77 11.84
CA LEU A 129 -14.57 -30.70 12.79
C LEU A 129 -15.08 -29.26 12.96
N MET A 130 -14.19 -28.29 13.12
CA MET A 130 -14.57 -26.87 13.18
C MET A 130 -15.36 -26.45 11.94
N ARG A 131 -14.90 -26.79 10.74
CA ARG A 131 -15.59 -26.49 9.48
C ARG A 131 -16.98 -27.10 9.40
N GLN A 132 -17.16 -28.32 9.89
CA GLN A 132 -18.46 -28.98 9.95
C GLN A 132 -19.45 -28.17 10.81
N TYR A 133 -19.03 -27.73 12.01
CA TYR A 133 -19.92 -26.99 12.92
C TYR A 133 -20.12 -25.53 12.52
N THR A 134 -19.16 -24.91 11.83
CA THR A 134 -19.21 -23.52 11.35
C THR A 134 -19.79 -23.38 9.95
N GLU A 135 -20.33 -24.45 9.35
CA GLU A 135 -20.87 -24.44 7.98
C GLU A 135 -19.83 -23.97 6.95
N GLN A 136 -18.61 -24.50 7.06
CA GLN A 136 -17.45 -24.14 6.23
C GLN A 136 -16.93 -22.69 6.40
N LYS A 137 -17.41 -21.95 7.39
CA LYS A 137 -16.87 -20.63 7.70
C LYS A 137 -15.55 -20.76 8.45
N GLU A 138 -14.53 -20.11 7.91
CA GLU A 138 -13.18 -20.09 8.49
C GLU A 138 -13.07 -19.06 9.62
N LEU A 139 -12.21 -19.35 10.60
CA LEU A 139 -11.76 -18.33 11.54
C LEU A 139 -10.65 -17.52 10.88
N ALA A 140 -10.74 -16.21 10.97
CA ALA A 140 -9.66 -15.35 10.45
C ALA A 140 -8.35 -15.65 11.20
N ARG A 141 -7.28 -15.93 10.45
CA ARG A 141 -5.97 -16.21 11.05
C ARG A 141 -5.26 -14.91 11.36
N PRO A 142 -4.64 -14.79 12.54
CA PRO A 142 -3.85 -13.61 12.86
C PRO A 142 -2.62 -13.55 11.95
N GLY A 143 -2.46 -12.45 11.21
CA GLY A 143 -1.26 -12.15 10.43
C GLY A 143 -0.05 -11.81 11.31
N ILE A 144 1.14 -11.90 10.73
CA ILE A 144 2.39 -11.58 11.43
C ILE A 144 2.65 -10.07 11.38
N THR A 145 2.33 -9.41 10.26
CA THR A 145 2.73 -8.04 9.94
C THR A 145 1.63 -7.00 10.15
N ARG A 146 0.34 -7.41 10.23
CA ARG A 146 -0.80 -6.51 10.37
C ARG A 146 -1.56 -6.77 11.65
N PHE A 147 -1.48 -5.83 12.60
CA PHE A 147 -2.15 -5.95 13.90
C PHE A 147 -3.68 -5.98 13.79
N ALA A 148 -4.25 -5.33 12.77
CA ALA A 148 -5.68 -5.40 12.46
C ALA A 148 -6.21 -6.84 12.34
N THR A 149 -5.41 -7.77 11.82
CA THR A 149 -5.81 -9.18 11.66
C THR A 149 -6.15 -9.88 12.98
N ASN A 150 -5.56 -9.44 14.10
CA ASN A 150 -5.91 -9.95 15.43
C ASN A 150 -7.35 -9.63 15.81
N PHE A 151 -7.80 -8.43 15.46
CA PHE A 151 -9.17 -7.99 15.75
C PHE A 151 -10.17 -8.68 14.82
N LEU A 152 -9.79 -8.95 13.58
CA LEU A 152 -10.59 -9.78 12.67
C LEU A 152 -10.69 -11.23 13.18
N THR A 153 -9.62 -11.76 13.80
CA THR A 153 -9.65 -13.06 14.48
C THR A 153 -10.70 -13.04 15.60
N LEU A 154 -10.69 -12.05 16.48
CA LEU A 154 -11.69 -11.92 17.55
C LEU A 154 -13.10 -11.82 16.98
N GLN A 155 -13.32 -11.05 15.93
CA GLN A 155 -14.60 -10.87 15.28
C GLN A 155 -15.12 -12.19 14.68
N SER A 156 -14.27 -12.93 13.97
CA SER A 156 -14.62 -14.23 13.37
C SER A 156 -14.96 -15.27 14.45
N MET A 157 -14.24 -15.25 15.57
CA MET A 157 -14.53 -16.12 16.72
C MET A 157 -15.88 -15.78 17.36
N LEU A 158 -16.19 -14.48 17.56
CA LEU A 158 -17.49 -14.04 18.09
C LEU A 158 -18.65 -14.54 17.23
N ARG A 159 -18.54 -14.43 15.92
CA ARG A 159 -19.56 -14.95 14.98
C ARG A 159 -19.70 -16.46 15.08
N SER A 160 -18.60 -17.16 15.28
CA SER A 160 -18.58 -18.62 15.37
C SER A 160 -18.78 -19.15 16.80
N LYS A 161 -19.03 -18.28 17.80
CA LYS A 161 -19.14 -18.64 19.23
C LYS A 161 -20.06 -19.82 19.49
N SER A 162 -21.28 -19.80 18.96
CA SER A 162 -22.28 -20.86 19.14
C SER A 162 -21.85 -22.18 18.49
N ALA A 163 -21.22 -22.10 17.31
CA ALA A 163 -20.72 -23.27 16.58
C ALA A 163 -19.53 -23.90 17.31
N LEU A 164 -18.57 -23.07 17.78
CA LEU A 164 -17.42 -23.55 18.57
C LEU A 164 -17.86 -24.21 19.88
N ARG A 165 -18.85 -23.68 20.58
CA ARG A 165 -19.42 -24.29 21.78
C ARG A 165 -20.08 -25.64 21.49
N ARG A 166 -20.88 -25.72 20.43
CA ARG A 166 -21.50 -26.99 20.00
C ARG A 166 -20.43 -28.05 19.66
N MET A 167 -19.37 -27.61 18.95
CA MET A 167 -18.26 -28.49 18.61
C MET A 167 -17.61 -29.12 19.85
N ILE A 168 -17.35 -28.35 20.90
CA ILE A 168 -16.66 -28.82 22.11
C ILE A 168 -17.53 -29.79 22.97
N VAL A 169 -18.88 -29.65 22.89
CA VAL A 169 -19.78 -30.60 23.59
C VAL A 169 -20.16 -31.81 22.72
N GLY A 170 -19.80 -31.80 21.44
CA GLY A 170 -20.11 -32.88 20.50
C GLY A 170 -19.34 -34.15 20.82
N GLU A 171 -19.91 -35.30 20.44
CA GLU A 171 -19.32 -36.62 20.67
C GLU A 171 -17.99 -36.79 19.92
N GLU A 172 -17.89 -36.23 18.71
CA GLU A 172 -16.68 -36.29 17.90
C GLU A 172 -15.48 -35.58 18.57
N TRP A 173 -15.73 -34.50 19.30
CA TRP A 173 -14.69 -33.82 20.08
C TRP A 173 -14.36 -34.62 21.33
N SER A 174 -15.37 -34.99 22.15
CA SER A 174 -15.18 -35.63 23.44
C SER A 174 -14.52 -37.02 23.36
N SER A 175 -14.76 -37.76 22.26
CA SER A 175 -14.11 -39.02 21.96
C SER A 175 -12.72 -38.88 21.33
N SER A 176 -12.34 -37.69 20.92
CA SER A 176 -11.05 -37.46 20.29
C SER A 176 -9.89 -37.45 21.29
N SER A 177 -8.73 -37.97 20.87
CA SER A 177 -7.51 -37.89 21.69
C SER A 177 -7.10 -36.45 22.01
N TYR A 178 -7.54 -35.46 21.22
CA TYR A 178 -7.23 -34.05 21.43
C TYR A 178 -7.93 -33.47 22.66
N ALA A 179 -9.14 -33.90 22.98
CA ALA A 179 -9.91 -33.43 24.15
C ALA A 179 -9.20 -33.68 25.49
N THR A 180 -8.38 -34.70 25.56
CA THR A 180 -7.66 -35.10 26.79
C THR A 180 -6.32 -34.39 26.95
N THR A 181 -5.77 -33.76 25.85
CA THR A 181 -4.49 -33.05 25.90
C THR A 181 -4.60 -31.75 26.71
N PRO A 182 -3.53 -31.29 27.37
CA PRO A 182 -3.54 -29.96 28.03
C PRO A 182 -3.99 -28.85 27.14
N ALA A 183 -3.45 -28.74 25.91
CA ALA A 183 -3.80 -27.70 24.94
C ALA A 183 -5.28 -27.80 24.47
N GLY A 184 -5.84 -29.00 24.36
CA GLY A 184 -7.26 -29.21 24.05
C GLY A 184 -8.18 -28.76 25.18
N LYS A 185 -7.79 -29.05 26.43
CA LYS A 185 -8.49 -28.57 27.63
C LYS A 185 -8.44 -27.06 27.75
N ASP A 186 -7.28 -26.44 27.47
CA ASP A 186 -7.12 -24.97 27.47
C ASP A 186 -8.00 -24.31 26.40
N MET A 187 -8.08 -24.93 25.20
CA MET A 187 -8.98 -24.47 24.14
C MET A 187 -10.45 -24.55 24.56
N ALA A 188 -10.88 -25.70 25.11
CA ALA A 188 -12.24 -25.91 25.58
C ALA A 188 -12.58 -24.93 26.71
N ASN A 189 -11.70 -24.75 27.68
CA ASN A 189 -11.85 -23.76 28.76
C ASN A 189 -11.98 -22.34 28.21
N CYS A 190 -11.20 -21.96 27.22
CA CYS A 190 -11.30 -20.66 26.59
C CYS A 190 -12.69 -20.45 25.92
N ILE A 191 -13.20 -21.46 25.20
CA ILE A 191 -14.50 -21.41 24.51
C ILE A 191 -15.68 -21.36 25.48
N PHE A 192 -15.56 -21.91 26.69
CA PHE A 192 -16.60 -21.83 27.72
C PHE A 192 -16.48 -20.60 28.62
N ASP A 193 -15.36 -19.91 28.63
CA ASP A 193 -15.11 -18.77 29.51
C ASP A 193 -15.85 -17.52 29.03
N GLU A 194 -17.06 -17.30 29.55
CA GLU A 194 -17.87 -16.14 29.18
C GLU A 194 -17.24 -14.84 29.67
N GLN A 195 -16.87 -14.77 30.94
CA GLN A 195 -16.41 -13.54 31.58
C GLN A 195 -14.95 -13.20 31.27
N GLY A 196 -14.09 -14.21 31.18
CA GLY A 196 -12.67 -13.98 30.97
C GLY A 196 -12.24 -13.94 29.50
N PHE A 197 -13.13 -14.34 28.55
CA PHE A 197 -12.82 -14.35 27.13
C PHE A 197 -13.89 -13.67 26.27
N TRP A 198 -15.15 -14.12 26.29
CA TRP A 198 -16.15 -13.62 25.33
C TRP A 198 -16.61 -12.19 25.61
N VAL A 199 -16.79 -11.82 26.87
CA VAL A 199 -17.15 -10.44 27.24
C VAL A 199 -16.03 -9.46 26.83
N PRO A 200 -14.75 -9.68 27.22
CA PRO A 200 -13.64 -8.87 26.70
C PRO A 200 -13.51 -8.89 25.18
N CYS A 201 -13.74 -10.03 24.54
CA CYS A 201 -13.68 -10.15 23.07
C CYS A 201 -14.70 -9.25 22.38
N ASP A 202 -15.95 -9.26 22.83
CA ASP A 202 -17.03 -8.42 22.31
C ASP A 202 -16.74 -6.92 22.52
N GLU A 203 -16.25 -6.57 23.71
CA GLU A 203 -15.86 -5.20 24.03
C GLU A 203 -14.75 -4.69 23.12
N ILE A 204 -13.67 -5.49 22.94
CA ILE A 204 -12.55 -5.15 22.06
C ILE A 204 -13.04 -4.93 20.62
N VAL A 205 -13.83 -5.86 20.08
CA VAL A 205 -14.33 -5.76 18.71
C VAL A 205 -15.17 -4.49 18.52
N LYS A 206 -16.01 -4.12 19.49
CA LYS A 206 -16.85 -2.93 19.41
C LYS A 206 -16.05 -1.64 19.34
N PHE A 207 -15.05 -1.47 20.20
CA PHE A 207 -14.31 -0.20 20.21
C PHE A 207 -13.20 -0.12 19.16
N VAL A 208 -12.68 -1.28 18.69
CA VAL A 208 -11.66 -1.29 17.64
C VAL A 208 -12.25 -1.17 16.24
N LYS A 209 -13.48 -1.64 16.04
CA LYS A 209 -14.16 -1.63 14.72
C LYS A 209 -14.03 -0.31 13.97
N PRO A 210 -14.26 0.88 14.56
CA PRO A 210 -14.15 2.15 13.84
C PRO A 210 -12.74 2.42 13.27
N LEU A 211 -11.69 2.04 14.01
CA LEU A 211 -10.30 2.17 13.52
C LEU A 211 -10.00 1.19 12.38
N VAL A 212 -10.53 -0.04 12.45
CA VAL A 212 -10.39 -1.03 11.38
C VAL A 212 -11.14 -0.57 10.12
N VAL A 213 -12.32 0.05 10.25
CA VAL A 213 -13.03 0.69 9.14
C VAL A 213 -12.18 1.77 8.48
N LEU A 214 -11.61 2.66 9.28
CA LEU A 214 -10.77 3.74 8.76
C LEU A 214 -9.48 3.21 8.11
N LEU A 215 -8.86 2.18 8.69
CA LEU A 215 -7.72 1.49 8.10
C LEU A 215 -8.07 0.92 6.72
N ARG A 216 -9.25 0.30 6.59
CA ARG A 216 -9.72 -0.25 5.33
C ARG A 216 -9.94 0.82 4.27
N VAL A 217 -10.52 1.96 4.66
CA VAL A 217 -10.68 3.12 3.78
C VAL A 217 -9.31 3.63 3.30
N ALA A 218 -8.35 3.75 4.21
CA ALA A 218 -7.02 4.22 3.89
C ALA A 218 -6.22 3.23 2.99
N ASP A 219 -6.48 1.93 3.15
CA ASP A 219 -5.83 0.84 2.39
C ASP A 219 -6.54 0.53 1.06
N GLY A 220 -7.70 1.15 0.82
CA GLY A 220 -8.50 0.96 -0.38
C GLY A 220 -7.89 1.57 -1.64
N ASP A 221 -8.49 1.25 -2.79
CA ASP A 221 -8.04 1.73 -4.10
C ASP A 221 -8.60 3.12 -4.46
N LYS A 222 -9.63 3.60 -3.72
CA LYS A 222 -10.20 4.94 -3.92
C LYS A 222 -9.35 6.00 -3.21
N PRO A 223 -9.23 7.23 -3.76
CA PRO A 223 -8.57 8.35 -3.07
C PRO A 223 -9.26 8.65 -1.73
N ALA A 224 -8.58 8.39 -0.63
CA ALA A 224 -9.16 8.50 0.70
C ALA A 224 -8.70 9.73 1.50
N MET A 225 -7.84 10.58 0.94
CA MET A 225 -7.23 11.73 1.63
C MET A 225 -8.29 12.61 2.33
N GLY A 226 -9.41 12.91 1.66
CA GLY A 226 -10.47 13.75 2.19
C GLY A 226 -11.34 13.12 3.30
N TYR A 227 -11.12 11.83 3.61
CA TYR A 227 -11.93 11.10 4.59
C TYR A 227 -11.22 10.82 5.91
N ILE A 228 -9.90 11.01 5.96
CA ILE A 228 -9.07 10.57 7.09
C ILE A 228 -9.34 11.39 8.35
N TYR A 229 -9.48 12.72 8.23
CA TYR A 229 -9.73 13.60 9.37
C TYR A 229 -11.08 13.29 10.02
N GLU A 230 -12.15 13.34 9.25
CA GLU A 230 -13.50 13.00 9.70
C GLU A 230 -13.59 11.56 10.21
N GLY A 231 -12.94 10.61 9.50
CA GLY A 231 -12.95 9.21 9.91
C GLY A 231 -12.30 8.98 11.28
N MET A 232 -11.25 9.74 11.62
CA MET A 232 -10.61 9.66 12.93
C MET A 232 -11.51 10.26 14.03
N ASP A 233 -12.14 11.39 13.78
CA ASP A 233 -13.08 12.00 14.71
C ASP A 233 -14.28 11.08 14.97
N ARG A 234 -14.88 10.52 13.92
CA ARG A 234 -15.95 9.51 14.06
C ARG A 234 -15.49 8.27 14.83
N ALA A 235 -14.26 7.80 14.61
CA ALA A 235 -13.73 6.67 15.34
C ALA A 235 -13.62 6.95 16.85
N LYS A 236 -13.15 8.13 17.23
CA LYS A 236 -13.08 8.56 18.63
C LYS A 236 -14.48 8.67 19.25
N GLU A 237 -15.43 9.31 18.58
CA GLU A 237 -16.80 9.42 19.06
C GLU A 237 -17.51 8.06 19.18
N ALA A 238 -17.28 7.14 18.25
CA ALA A 238 -17.81 5.78 18.33
C ALA A 238 -17.24 5.02 19.54
N ILE A 239 -15.93 5.16 19.81
CA ILE A 239 -15.29 4.58 21.01
C ILE A 239 -15.94 5.15 22.28
N ARG A 240 -16.10 6.47 22.38
CA ARG A 240 -16.79 7.12 23.48
C ARG A 240 -18.21 6.58 23.68
N PHE A 241 -18.94 6.39 22.59
CA PHE A 241 -20.30 5.86 22.61
C PHE A 241 -20.37 4.41 23.14
N VAL A 242 -19.42 3.54 22.78
CA VAL A 242 -19.32 2.16 23.30
C VAL A 242 -19.28 2.12 24.82
N TYR A 243 -18.63 3.10 25.43
CA TYR A 243 -18.47 3.20 26.87
C TYR A 243 -19.48 4.15 27.56
N GLY A 244 -20.52 4.58 26.82
CA GLY A 244 -21.55 5.47 27.36
C GLY A 244 -21.02 6.81 27.87
N GLY A 245 -19.87 7.27 27.37
CA GLY A 245 -19.21 8.51 27.77
C GLY A 245 -18.35 8.40 29.05
N ASP A 246 -18.16 7.23 29.62
CA ASP A 246 -17.32 6.99 30.80
C ASP A 246 -15.82 7.04 30.42
N GLU A 247 -15.21 8.20 30.58
CA GLU A 247 -13.82 8.49 30.22
C GLU A 247 -12.81 7.57 30.93
N SER A 248 -13.13 7.10 32.15
CA SER A 248 -12.25 6.19 32.88
C SER A 248 -12.00 4.87 32.15
N LYS A 249 -12.88 4.48 31.22
CA LYS A 249 -12.79 3.25 30.43
C LYS A 249 -12.11 3.44 29.08
N TYR A 250 -12.33 4.55 28.40
CA TYR A 250 -11.78 4.78 27.08
C TYR A 250 -10.61 5.76 27.04
N GLY A 251 -10.34 6.51 28.10
CA GLY A 251 -9.30 7.54 28.14
C GLY A 251 -7.93 7.04 27.69
N SER A 252 -7.52 5.86 28.17
CA SER A 252 -6.24 5.24 27.75
C SER A 252 -6.20 4.88 26.26
N ILE A 253 -7.34 4.56 25.66
CA ILE A 253 -7.45 4.26 24.22
C ILE A 253 -7.33 5.58 23.44
N TRP A 254 -8.01 6.63 23.87
CA TRP A 254 -7.91 7.95 23.28
C TRP A 254 -6.51 8.52 23.38
N GLU A 255 -5.82 8.39 24.52
CA GLU A 255 -4.42 8.79 24.65
C GLU A 255 -3.49 8.13 23.62
N ILE A 256 -3.70 6.84 23.32
CA ILE A 256 -2.96 6.13 22.28
C ILE A 256 -3.26 6.75 20.92
N ILE A 257 -4.54 6.95 20.58
CA ILE A 257 -4.97 7.51 19.30
C ILE A 257 -4.43 8.93 19.16
N ASP A 258 -4.62 9.80 20.15
CA ASP A 258 -4.22 11.20 20.09
C ASP A 258 -2.71 11.37 19.98
N ARG A 259 -1.94 10.57 20.71
CA ARG A 259 -0.48 10.56 20.60
C ARG A 259 -0.03 10.21 19.20
N ARG A 260 -0.60 9.15 18.60
CA ARG A 260 -0.25 8.72 17.22
C ARG A 260 -0.74 9.72 16.19
N TRP A 261 -1.97 10.21 16.33
CA TRP A 261 -2.54 11.22 15.47
C TRP A 261 -1.66 12.47 15.42
N HIS A 262 -1.37 13.05 16.58
CA HIS A 262 -0.63 14.31 16.68
C HIS A 262 0.79 14.22 16.11
N HIS A 263 1.49 13.13 16.39
CA HIS A 263 2.87 12.99 15.94
C HIS A 263 3.01 12.51 14.49
N GLN A 264 2.04 11.75 13.98
CA GLN A 264 2.17 11.05 12.70
C GLN A 264 1.19 11.57 11.63
N LEU A 265 -0.10 11.61 11.93
CA LEU A 265 -1.16 11.85 10.94
C LEU A 265 -1.66 13.29 10.89
N HIS A 266 -1.44 14.09 11.92
CA HIS A 266 -1.83 15.50 11.91
C HIS A 266 -0.92 16.28 10.95
N ARG A 267 -1.31 16.32 9.66
CA ARG A 267 -0.59 17.01 8.57
C ARG A 267 -1.51 18.01 7.90
N PRO A 268 -0.99 19.18 7.48
CA PRO A 268 -1.78 20.23 6.83
C PRO A 268 -2.62 19.73 5.66
N ILE A 269 -2.11 18.79 4.87
CA ILE A 269 -2.82 18.25 3.70
C ILE A 269 -4.08 17.46 4.09
N HIS A 270 -4.10 16.75 5.24
CA HIS A 270 -5.29 16.05 5.71
C HIS A 270 -6.38 17.03 6.13
N ALA A 271 -6.02 18.13 6.79
CA ALA A 271 -6.94 19.19 7.18
C ALA A 271 -7.50 19.92 5.96
N ALA A 272 -6.63 20.25 4.98
CA ALA A 272 -7.05 20.85 3.72
C ALA A 272 -8.00 19.92 2.93
N ALA A 273 -7.68 18.63 2.85
CA ALA A 273 -8.51 17.64 2.18
C ALA A 273 -9.89 17.49 2.86
N TYR A 274 -9.93 17.49 4.19
CA TYR A 274 -11.18 17.48 4.95
C TYR A 274 -12.04 18.70 4.66
N TYR A 275 -11.45 19.91 4.68
CA TYR A 275 -12.16 21.15 4.40
C TYR A 275 -12.74 21.20 2.98
N LEU A 276 -11.99 20.68 2.00
CA LEU A 276 -12.37 20.68 0.58
C LEU A 276 -13.28 19.51 0.19
N ASN A 277 -13.54 18.58 1.11
CA ASN A 277 -14.44 17.47 0.85
C ASN A 277 -15.91 17.89 1.04
N LEU A 278 -16.65 17.87 -0.07
CA LEU A 278 -18.05 18.31 -0.12
C LEU A 278 -18.98 17.49 0.76
N ALA A 279 -18.68 16.19 0.93
CA ALA A 279 -19.49 15.30 1.75
C ALA A 279 -19.54 15.75 3.23
N PHE A 280 -18.51 16.47 3.68
CA PHE A 280 -18.41 16.94 5.08
C PHE A 280 -18.58 18.45 5.19
N ARG A 281 -18.06 19.22 4.24
CA ARG A 281 -17.98 20.69 4.33
C ARG A 281 -19.34 21.37 4.57
N PHE A 282 -20.41 20.82 4.01
CA PHE A 282 -21.75 21.44 4.03
C PHE A 282 -22.74 20.74 4.97
N ILE A 283 -22.29 19.80 5.80
CA ILE A 283 -23.15 19.22 6.83
C ILE A 283 -23.26 20.14 8.06
N PRO A 284 -24.38 20.16 8.79
CA PRO A 284 -24.58 21.05 9.94
C PRO A 284 -23.57 20.85 11.07
N SER A 285 -23.00 19.66 11.18
CA SER A 285 -22.01 19.31 12.19
C SER A 285 -20.58 19.73 11.84
N PHE A 286 -20.32 20.20 10.61
CA PHE A 286 -18.99 20.60 10.19
C PHE A 286 -18.47 21.80 11.01
N LYS A 287 -17.27 21.67 11.49
CA LYS A 287 -16.56 22.74 12.21
C LYS A 287 -15.22 22.99 11.53
N ALA A 288 -15.07 24.17 10.97
CA ALA A 288 -13.76 24.68 10.55
C ALA A 288 -13.09 25.31 11.80
N ASP A 289 -12.52 24.48 12.65
CA ASP A 289 -11.74 24.98 13.77
C ASP A 289 -10.40 25.60 13.31
N VAL A 290 -9.68 26.22 14.22
CA VAL A 290 -8.42 26.92 13.92
C VAL A 290 -7.38 25.97 13.34
N GLU A 291 -7.37 24.71 13.76
CA GLU A 291 -6.43 23.69 13.29
C GLU A 291 -6.67 23.35 11.82
N VAL A 292 -7.93 23.12 11.44
CA VAL A 292 -8.33 22.83 10.06
C VAL A 292 -8.01 24.00 9.14
N LEU A 293 -8.33 25.24 9.57
CA LEU A 293 -8.04 26.44 8.79
C LEU A 293 -6.54 26.69 8.63
N ASN A 294 -5.76 26.53 9.67
CA ASN A 294 -4.30 26.65 9.59
C ASN A 294 -3.70 25.64 8.60
N GLY A 295 -4.19 24.39 8.62
CA GLY A 295 -3.78 23.37 7.67
C GLY A 295 -4.14 23.72 6.23
N LEU A 296 -5.35 24.21 6.00
CA LEU A 296 -5.79 24.67 4.67
C LEU A 296 -4.92 25.81 4.16
N TYR A 297 -4.69 26.84 4.97
CA TYR A 297 -3.90 28.00 4.55
C TYR A 297 -2.44 27.64 4.27
N ALA A 298 -1.84 26.77 5.07
CA ALA A 298 -0.49 26.27 4.82
C ALA A 298 -0.38 25.50 3.49
N ILE A 299 -1.42 24.75 3.12
CA ILE A 299 -1.44 24.04 1.84
C ILE A 299 -1.73 24.98 0.68
N MET A 300 -2.61 25.98 0.83
CA MET A 300 -2.83 27.01 -0.17
C MET A 300 -1.55 27.79 -0.49
N GLU A 301 -0.75 28.13 0.52
CA GLU A 301 0.55 28.77 0.35
C GLU A 301 1.54 27.87 -0.40
N LYS A 302 1.60 26.58 -0.02
CA LYS A 302 2.59 25.62 -0.53
C LYS A 302 2.27 25.08 -1.92
N MET A 303 1.00 24.79 -2.19
CA MET A 303 0.53 24.06 -3.38
C MET A 303 -0.39 24.89 -4.27
N GLY A 304 -0.64 26.15 -3.93
CA GLY A 304 -1.46 27.03 -4.77
C GLY A 304 -0.92 27.10 -6.22
N PRO A 305 -1.81 27.20 -7.23
CA PRO A 305 -1.39 27.22 -8.62
C PRO A 305 -0.38 28.34 -8.91
N VAL A 306 0.66 28.03 -9.66
CA VAL A 306 1.72 28.99 -9.99
C VAL A 306 1.14 30.23 -10.69
N GLY A 307 1.54 31.42 -10.22
CA GLY A 307 1.07 32.71 -10.77
C GLY A 307 -0.26 33.20 -10.21
N THR A 308 -0.89 32.46 -9.28
CA THR A 308 -2.10 32.89 -8.57
C THR A 308 -1.75 33.68 -7.31
N SER A 309 -2.38 34.82 -7.10
CA SER A 309 -2.19 35.58 -5.85
C SER A 309 -2.93 34.89 -4.70
N GLN A 310 -2.39 35.00 -3.49
CA GLN A 310 -3.06 34.46 -2.28
C GLN A 310 -4.44 35.12 -2.08
N ILE A 311 -4.58 36.39 -2.46
CA ILE A 311 -5.86 37.10 -2.36
C ILE A 311 -6.91 36.48 -3.28
N ASP A 312 -6.54 36.10 -4.49
CA ASP A 312 -7.48 35.48 -5.42
C ASP A 312 -7.89 34.09 -4.95
N LEU A 313 -6.95 33.30 -4.39
CA LEU A 313 -7.27 32.03 -3.73
C LEU A 313 -8.25 32.22 -2.56
N PHE A 314 -8.06 33.26 -1.74
CA PHE A 314 -8.98 33.56 -0.64
C PHE A 314 -10.37 34.01 -1.12
N ARG A 315 -10.46 34.78 -2.20
CA ARG A 315 -11.75 35.14 -2.79
C ARG A 315 -12.51 33.93 -3.31
N GLU A 316 -11.82 33.04 -4.04
CA GLU A 316 -12.42 31.79 -4.51
C GLU A 316 -12.82 30.88 -3.34
N LEU A 317 -11.99 30.78 -2.29
CA LEU A 317 -12.30 30.03 -1.09
C LEU A 317 -13.55 30.58 -0.37
N GLN A 318 -13.74 31.91 -0.35
CA GLN A 318 -14.92 32.52 0.22
C GLN A 318 -16.18 32.16 -0.57
N LEU A 319 -16.14 32.25 -1.92
CA LEU A 319 -17.25 31.83 -2.80
C LEU A 319 -17.64 30.37 -2.52
N PHE A 320 -16.65 29.49 -2.42
CA PHE A 320 -16.88 28.08 -2.07
C PHE A 320 -17.47 27.91 -0.67
N SER A 321 -16.90 28.60 0.33
CA SER A 321 -17.33 28.50 1.72
C SER A 321 -18.77 28.91 1.93
N ASP A 322 -19.21 29.94 1.21
CA ASP A 322 -20.56 30.50 1.27
C ASP A 322 -21.52 29.79 0.29
N ALA A 323 -21.01 28.81 -0.45
CA ALA A 323 -21.72 28.13 -1.54
C ALA A 323 -22.36 29.14 -2.54
N GLN A 324 -21.66 30.25 -2.79
CA GLN A 324 -22.06 31.28 -3.73
C GLN A 324 -21.65 30.89 -5.15
N GLY A 325 -22.54 31.19 -6.12
CA GLY A 325 -22.34 30.87 -7.51
C GLY A 325 -23.49 30.05 -8.08
N GLU A 326 -23.71 30.14 -9.38
CA GLU A 326 -24.81 29.46 -10.06
C GLU A 326 -24.59 27.94 -10.07
N ILE A 327 -23.33 27.50 -10.28
CA ILE A 327 -22.95 26.10 -10.37
C ILE A 327 -23.00 25.46 -8.97
N PHE A 328 -22.41 26.08 -7.96
CA PHE A 328 -22.43 25.56 -6.58
C PHE A 328 -23.83 25.44 -5.98
N SER A 329 -24.75 26.30 -6.39
CA SER A 329 -26.11 26.37 -5.86
C SER A 329 -27.11 25.53 -6.63
N CYS A 330 -26.75 25.00 -7.82
CA CYS A 330 -27.67 24.19 -8.61
C CYS A 330 -28.04 22.87 -7.88
N PRO A 331 -29.26 22.33 -8.09
CA PRO A 331 -29.72 21.12 -7.41
C PRO A 331 -28.78 19.92 -7.62
N VAL A 332 -28.29 19.72 -8.85
CA VAL A 332 -27.41 18.60 -9.19
C VAL A 332 -26.07 18.68 -8.44
N ALA A 333 -25.50 19.88 -8.30
CA ALA A 333 -24.27 20.06 -7.53
C ALA A 333 -24.48 19.77 -6.04
N LYS A 334 -25.66 20.18 -5.48
CA LYS A 334 -26.00 19.88 -4.09
C LYS A 334 -26.17 18.39 -3.83
N ASP A 335 -26.87 17.69 -4.70
CA ASP A 335 -27.05 16.23 -4.62
C ASP A 335 -25.70 15.51 -4.84
N GLY A 336 -24.87 16.01 -5.74
CA GLY A 336 -23.53 15.49 -6.02
C GLY A 336 -22.56 15.54 -4.84
N ARG A 337 -22.76 16.42 -3.85
CA ARG A 337 -21.90 16.54 -2.66
C ARG A 337 -21.76 15.24 -1.87
N THR A 338 -22.81 14.44 -1.84
CA THR A 338 -22.87 13.17 -1.09
C THR A 338 -22.97 11.93 -1.97
N THR A 339 -23.10 12.10 -3.29
CA THR A 339 -23.27 10.99 -4.23
C THR A 339 -22.11 10.81 -5.20
N MET A 340 -21.12 11.73 -5.18
CA MET A 340 -19.95 11.69 -6.05
C MET A 340 -18.66 11.70 -5.22
N MET A 341 -17.59 11.12 -5.77
CA MET A 341 -16.24 11.32 -5.22
C MET A 341 -15.90 12.82 -5.24
N PRO A 342 -15.23 13.34 -4.19
CA PRO A 342 -14.99 14.78 -4.05
C PRO A 342 -14.16 15.40 -5.18
N ASP A 343 -13.15 14.70 -5.68
CA ASP A 343 -12.32 15.14 -6.81
C ASP A 343 -13.11 15.22 -8.13
N HIS A 344 -14.01 14.26 -8.36
CA HIS A 344 -14.94 14.26 -9.49
C HIS A 344 -15.94 15.40 -9.39
N TRP A 345 -16.49 15.64 -8.20
CA TRP A 345 -17.39 16.76 -7.97
C TRP A 345 -16.72 18.09 -8.32
N TRP A 346 -15.50 18.32 -7.82
CA TRP A 346 -14.73 19.51 -8.12
C TRP A 346 -14.47 19.69 -9.63
N ASN A 347 -14.23 18.60 -10.34
CA ASN A 347 -14.01 18.63 -11.78
C ASN A 347 -15.24 19.16 -12.55
N PHE A 348 -16.45 18.78 -12.13
CA PHE A 348 -17.69 19.18 -12.80
C PHE A 348 -18.24 20.52 -12.32
N PHE A 349 -18.18 20.79 -11.03
CA PHE A 349 -18.88 21.90 -10.41
C PHE A 349 -17.96 23.00 -9.84
N GLY A 350 -16.66 22.91 -10.03
CA GLY A 350 -15.67 23.89 -9.58
C GLY A 350 -15.23 25.01 -10.55
N PRO A 351 -15.73 25.13 -11.81
CA PRO A 351 -15.18 26.13 -12.77
C PRO A 351 -15.33 27.58 -12.34
N GLU A 352 -16.23 27.92 -11.44
CA GLU A 352 -16.37 29.29 -10.89
C GLU A 352 -15.25 29.69 -9.93
N THR A 353 -14.49 28.70 -9.45
CA THR A 353 -13.32 28.88 -8.56
C THR A 353 -12.11 28.10 -9.12
N PRO A 354 -11.55 28.51 -10.27
CA PRO A 354 -10.63 27.66 -11.04
C PRO A 354 -9.32 27.34 -10.32
N ASN A 355 -8.86 28.21 -9.42
CA ASN A 355 -7.62 27.98 -8.68
C ASN A 355 -7.85 27.04 -7.49
N ILE A 356 -8.95 27.23 -6.74
CA ILE A 356 -9.35 26.30 -5.68
C ILE A 356 -9.77 24.96 -6.29
N GLN A 357 -10.43 24.92 -7.44
CA GLN A 357 -10.75 23.68 -8.15
C GLN A 357 -9.50 22.85 -8.45
N LYS A 358 -8.45 23.47 -9.02
CA LYS A 358 -7.18 22.79 -9.30
C LYS A 358 -6.53 22.24 -8.04
N LEU A 359 -6.49 23.07 -6.98
CA LEU A 359 -5.93 22.68 -5.70
C LEU A 359 -6.74 21.52 -5.08
N ALA A 360 -8.06 21.61 -5.08
CA ALA A 360 -8.96 20.59 -4.53
C ALA A 360 -8.82 19.24 -5.26
N ILE A 361 -8.86 19.25 -6.59
CA ILE A 361 -8.65 18.02 -7.39
C ILE A 361 -7.27 17.43 -7.09
N CYS A 362 -6.23 18.28 -7.05
CA CYS A 362 -4.87 17.85 -6.74
C CYS A 362 -4.77 17.12 -5.39
N ILE A 363 -5.40 17.67 -4.35
CA ILE A 363 -5.35 17.10 -2.99
C ILE A 363 -6.26 15.89 -2.85
N LEU A 364 -7.51 15.99 -3.33
CA LEU A 364 -8.54 14.98 -3.09
C LEU A 364 -8.37 13.71 -3.95
N SER A 365 -7.60 13.79 -5.04
CA SER A 365 -7.22 12.62 -5.84
C SER A 365 -6.01 11.85 -5.29
N GLN A 366 -5.40 12.32 -4.19
CA GLN A 366 -4.21 11.66 -3.65
C GLN A 366 -4.54 10.42 -2.81
N PRO A 367 -3.75 9.35 -2.94
CA PRO A 367 -3.78 8.25 -1.98
C PRO A 367 -3.18 8.72 -0.65
N CYS A 368 -3.67 8.16 0.45
CA CYS A 368 -3.14 8.43 1.78
C CYS A 368 -2.28 7.28 2.34
N SER A 369 -2.07 6.23 1.55
CA SER A 369 -1.37 5.01 1.97
C SER A 369 -0.31 4.60 0.95
N ALA A 370 0.75 3.96 1.43
CA ALA A 370 1.75 3.26 0.64
C ALA A 370 1.48 1.75 0.51
N SER A 371 0.31 1.26 0.93
CA SER A 371 -0.04 -0.18 0.93
C SER A 371 -0.03 -0.81 -0.46
N GLY A 372 -0.11 0.01 -1.53
CA GLY A 372 0.18 -0.46 -2.88
C GLY A 372 1.54 -1.13 -3.01
N CYS A 373 2.57 -0.61 -2.30
CA CYS A 373 3.89 -1.20 -2.27
C CYS A 373 3.91 -2.54 -1.51
N GLU A 374 3.13 -2.67 -0.44
CA GLU A 374 3.03 -3.91 0.35
C GLU A 374 2.31 -5.01 -0.44
N ARG A 375 1.28 -4.66 -1.21
CA ARG A 375 0.59 -5.62 -2.08
C ARG A 375 1.50 -6.23 -3.14
N ASP A 376 2.52 -5.51 -3.56
CA ASP A 376 3.54 -6.00 -4.48
C ASP A 376 4.47 -7.05 -3.83
N TRP A 377 4.68 -7.02 -2.51
CA TRP A 377 5.52 -8.02 -1.81
C TRP A 377 5.00 -9.44 -2.00
N SER A 378 3.69 -9.64 -1.99
CA SER A 378 3.09 -10.96 -2.22
C SER A 378 3.38 -11.48 -3.62
N MET A 379 3.49 -10.60 -4.61
CA MET A 379 3.86 -10.94 -5.98
C MET A 379 5.34 -11.36 -6.07
N PHE A 380 6.24 -10.60 -5.41
CA PHE A 380 7.64 -10.99 -5.29
C PHE A 380 7.78 -12.37 -4.65
N GLU A 381 7.03 -12.67 -3.58
CA GLU A 381 7.06 -13.97 -2.93
C GLU A 381 6.51 -15.08 -3.82
N HIS A 382 5.50 -14.80 -4.64
CA HIS A 382 4.91 -15.74 -5.57
C HIS A 382 5.86 -16.09 -6.70
N ILE A 383 6.42 -15.09 -7.38
CA ILE A 383 7.38 -15.25 -8.47
C ILE A 383 8.70 -15.84 -7.94
N HIS A 384 9.19 -15.36 -6.80
CA HIS A 384 10.41 -15.85 -6.15
C HIS A 384 10.11 -17.02 -5.20
N SER A 385 9.49 -18.08 -5.71
CA SER A 385 9.23 -19.32 -4.98
C SER A 385 10.49 -20.20 -4.90
N LYS A 386 10.45 -21.25 -4.09
CA LYS A 386 11.54 -22.24 -4.05
C LYS A 386 11.79 -22.92 -5.40
N ARG A 387 10.77 -22.98 -6.24
CA ARG A 387 10.80 -23.60 -7.59
C ARG A 387 11.50 -22.69 -8.58
N HIS A 388 11.29 -21.38 -8.48
CA HIS A 388 11.81 -20.35 -9.39
C HIS A 388 12.93 -19.51 -8.77
N ASN A 389 13.86 -20.13 -8.02
CA ASN A 389 14.92 -19.43 -7.32
C ASN A 389 16.16 -19.12 -8.17
N ARG A 390 16.14 -19.44 -9.47
CA ARG A 390 17.26 -19.23 -10.41
C ARG A 390 17.15 -17.96 -11.23
N LEU A 391 16.02 -17.27 -11.20
CA LEU A 391 15.85 -16.00 -11.91
C LEU A 391 16.87 -14.95 -11.45
N SER A 392 17.46 -14.25 -12.41
CA SER A 392 18.27 -13.07 -12.11
C SER A 392 17.37 -11.97 -11.51
N VAL A 393 17.97 -11.05 -10.73
CA VAL A 393 17.22 -9.94 -10.11
C VAL A 393 16.56 -9.06 -11.18
N GLU A 394 17.24 -8.81 -12.29
CA GLU A 394 16.74 -8.01 -13.41
C GLU A 394 15.48 -8.63 -14.02
N LYS A 395 15.54 -9.91 -14.39
CA LYS A 395 14.39 -10.62 -14.98
C LYS A 395 13.21 -10.72 -14.01
N MET A 396 13.50 -10.92 -12.73
CA MET A 396 12.47 -10.91 -11.71
C MET A 396 11.77 -9.54 -11.64
N ASN A 397 12.53 -8.45 -11.67
CA ASN A 397 11.98 -7.10 -11.69
C ASN A 397 11.14 -6.83 -12.95
N ASP A 398 11.58 -7.30 -14.13
CA ASP A 398 10.84 -7.16 -15.38
C ASP A 398 9.50 -7.93 -15.35
N LEU A 399 9.53 -9.16 -14.83
CA LEU A 399 8.30 -9.95 -14.66
C LEU A 399 7.32 -9.30 -13.70
N ILE A 400 7.81 -8.80 -12.58
CA ILE A 400 7.00 -8.09 -11.59
C ILE A 400 6.43 -6.81 -12.21
N PHE A 401 7.26 -6.04 -12.93
CA PHE A 401 6.80 -4.84 -13.62
C PHE A 401 5.63 -5.13 -14.56
N VAL A 402 5.76 -6.13 -15.41
CA VAL A 402 4.70 -6.49 -16.36
C VAL A 402 3.46 -7.00 -15.62
N HIS A 403 3.64 -7.98 -14.75
CA HIS A 403 2.54 -8.65 -14.08
C HIS A 403 1.76 -7.68 -13.16
N TYR A 404 2.46 -6.93 -12.31
CA TYR A 404 1.81 -6.02 -11.37
C TYR A 404 1.07 -4.88 -12.08
N ASN A 405 1.68 -4.29 -13.12
CA ASN A 405 1.03 -3.26 -13.91
C ASN A 405 -0.20 -3.78 -14.70
N LEU A 406 -0.18 -5.02 -15.15
CA LEU A 406 -1.38 -5.65 -15.72
C LEU A 406 -2.47 -5.82 -14.67
N CYS A 407 -2.14 -6.30 -13.48
CA CYS A 407 -3.09 -6.42 -12.37
C CYS A 407 -3.68 -5.07 -11.97
N LEU A 408 -2.85 -4.02 -11.84
CA LEU A 408 -3.30 -2.66 -11.54
C LEU A 408 -4.24 -2.11 -12.61
N ARG A 409 -3.93 -2.34 -13.90
CA ARG A 409 -4.77 -1.94 -15.02
C ARG A 409 -6.11 -2.67 -15.03
N MET A 410 -6.13 -3.96 -14.73
CA MET A 410 -7.37 -4.75 -14.65
C MET A 410 -8.25 -4.29 -13.48
N ARG A 411 -7.67 -4.04 -12.31
CA ARG A 411 -8.39 -3.46 -11.16
C ARG A 411 -9.02 -2.12 -11.52
N LYS A 412 -8.27 -1.22 -12.16
CA LYS A 412 -8.79 0.05 -12.61
C LYS A 412 -10.00 -0.10 -13.54
N ASN A 413 -9.94 -1.01 -14.50
CA ASN A 413 -11.03 -1.25 -15.44
C ASN A 413 -12.27 -1.86 -14.76
N ALA A 414 -12.11 -2.55 -13.63
CA ALA A 414 -13.19 -3.08 -12.83
C ALA A 414 -13.83 -2.01 -11.90
N ILE A 415 -13.08 -0.97 -11.51
CA ILE A 415 -13.55 0.12 -10.65
C ILE A 415 -14.03 1.27 -11.54
N VAL A 416 -15.20 1.13 -12.16
CA VAL A 416 -15.93 2.24 -12.81
C VAL A 416 -16.82 2.97 -11.79
N ASP A 417 -16.75 2.60 -10.52
CA ASP A 417 -17.60 3.13 -9.46
C ASP A 417 -17.13 4.53 -9.01
N MET A 418 -17.89 5.54 -9.43
CA MET A 418 -17.73 6.96 -9.06
C MET A 418 -18.38 7.31 -7.71
N SER A 419 -18.94 6.31 -7.01
CA SER A 419 -19.61 6.52 -5.72
C SER A 419 -18.62 6.97 -4.65
N PRO A 420 -19.03 7.86 -3.74
CA PRO A 420 -18.19 8.30 -2.63
C PRO A 420 -17.88 7.16 -1.66
N ILE A 421 -16.90 7.37 -0.81
CA ILE A 421 -16.63 6.47 0.32
C ILE A 421 -17.65 6.78 1.41
N ILE A 422 -18.49 5.79 1.75
CA ILE A 422 -19.44 5.88 2.85
C ILE A 422 -18.85 5.15 4.05
N LEU A 423 -18.35 5.92 5.04
CA LEU A 423 -17.63 5.37 6.20
C LEU A 423 -18.47 4.34 6.99
N ASP A 424 -19.79 4.50 7.01
CA ASP A 424 -20.71 3.65 7.76
C ASP A 424 -21.04 2.32 7.03
N GLU A 425 -20.76 2.23 5.72
CA GLU A 425 -21.08 1.08 4.86
C GLU A 425 -19.88 0.21 4.50
N VAL A 426 -18.69 0.52 5.06
CA VAL A 426 -17.47 -0.24 4.76
C VAL A 426 -17.63 -1.69 5.26
N ASP A 427 -17.65 -2.63 4.31
CA ASP A 427 -17.66 -4.05 4.62
C ASP A 427 -16.28 -4.53 5.06
N LEU A 428 -16.18 -4.95 6.30
CA LEU A 428 -14.95 -5.50 6.87
C LEU A 428 -14.70 -6.96 6.46
N GLU A 429 -15.68 -7.61 5.81
CA GLU A 429 -15.63 -9.04 5.51
C GLU A 429 -15.10 -9.34 4.10
N ALA A 430 -15.25 -8.40 3.16
CA ALA A 430 -15.19 -8.69 1.74
C ALA A 430 -13.80 -9.06 1.20
N GLU A 431 -12.67 -8.62 1.76
CA GLU A 431 -11.36 -8.86 1.13
C GLU A 431 -10.23 -9.35 2.06
N TRP A 432 -10.22 -8.95 3.33
CA TRP A 432 -9.12 -9.35 4.24
C TRP A 432 -9.16 -10.82 4.65
N ALA A 433 -10.32 -11.47 4.54
CA ALA A 433 -10.43 -12.92 4.72
C ALA A 433 -9.74 -13.70 3.58
N ASN A 434 -9.45 -13.05 2.46
CA ASN A 434 -9.00 -13.65 1.21
C ASN A 434 -7.56 -13.28 0.81
N GLU A 435 -6.74 -12.69 1.69
CA GLU A 435 -5.32 -12.43 1.36
C GLU A 435 -4.50 -13.70 1.03
N ASN A 436 -5.07 -14.87 1.29
CA ASN A 436 -4.55 -16.17 0.79
C ASN A 436 -5.37 -16.75 -0.38
N GLN A 437 -6.39 -16.04 -0.85
CA GLN A 437 -7.13 -16.36 -2.08
C GLN A 437 -7.04 -15.14 -2.97
N THR A 438 -6.65 -15.34 -4.22
CA THR A 438 -6.74 -14.34 -5.28
C THR A 438 -8.07 -13.61 -5.17
N ALA A 439 -8.05 -12.28 -5.01
CA ALA A 439 -9.26 -11.45 -4.87
C ALA A 439 -10.25 -11.79 -5.99
N PRO A 440 -11.58 -11.83 -5.73
CA PRO A 440 -12.56 -12.06 -6.78
C PRO A 440 -12.40 -10.96 -7.83
N GLY A 441 -12.03 -11.34 -9.06
CA GLY A 441 -11.73 -10.42 -10.16
C GLY A 441 -10.23 -10.17 -10.40
N THR A 442 -9.33 -10.68 -9.56
CA THR A 442 -7.94 -10.83 -9.97
C THR A 442 -7.90 -11.98 -10.97
N PRO A 443 -7.44 -11.77 -12.21
CA PRO A 443 -7.27 -12.89 -13.14
C PRO A 443 -6.38 -13.92 -12.46
N ALA A 444 -6.75 -15.20 -12.60
CA ALA A 444 -5.79 -16.28 -12.40
C ALA A 444 -4.48 -15.85 -13.03
N ALA A 445 -3.39 -15.98 -12.29
CA ALA A 445 -2.07 -15.42 -12.57
C ALA A 445 -1.86 -15.11 -14.05
N VAL A 446 -1.53 -13.86 -14.39
CA VAL A 446 -1.28 -13.47 -15.79
C VAL A 446 -0.21 -14.37 -16.42
N PHE A 447 0.62 -14.96 -15.56
CA PHE A 447 1.52 -16.07 -15.88
C PHE A 447 1.13 -17.27 -15.03
N SER A 448 0.93 -18.42 -15.66
CA SER A 448 0.82 -19.71 -14.98
C SER A 448 2.19 -20.12 -14.43
N ASP A 449 2.22 -21.10 -13.50
CA ASP A 449 3.48 -21.71 -13.07
C ASP A 449 4.25 -22.30 -14.29
N ASP A 450 3.52 -22.79 -15.30
CA ASP A 450 4.10 -23.33 -16.54
C ASP A 450 4.75 -22.23 -17.40
N ASP A 451 4.19 -21.01 -17.44
CA ASP A 451 4.79 -19.88 -18.16
C ASP A 451 6.10 -19.43 -17.51
N ILE A 452 6.17 -19.46 -16.17
CA ILE A 452 7.39 -19.12 -15.43
C ILE A 452 8.44 -20.24 -15.61
N ASP A 453 8.03 -21.51 -15.58
CA ASP A 453 8.91 -22.65 -15.85
C ASP A 453 9.51 -22.59 -17.27
N TRP A 454 8.71 -22.14 -18.26
CA TRP A 454 9.19 -21.97 -19.64
C TRP A 454 10.25 -20.86 -19.74
N ILE A 455 10.05 -19.73 -19.04
CA ILE A 455 11.03 -18.63 -18.99
C ILE A 455 12.35 -19.11 -18.37
N ASP A 456 12.29 -19.87 -17.28
CA ASP A 456 13.48 -20.46 -16.64
C ASP A 456 14.22 -21.42 -17.59
N GLN A 457 13.48 -22.21 -18.39
CA GLN A 457 14.07 -23.10 -19.40
C GLN A 457 14.78 -22.35 -20.52
N VAL A 458 14.17 -21.30 -21.05
CA VAL A 458 14.76 -20.44 -22.09
C VAL A 458 16.08 -19.82 -21.61
N ASP A 459 16.14 -19.42 -20.35
CA ASP A 459 17.35 -18.85 -19.76
C ASP A 459 18.47 -19.88 -19.60
N ILE A 460 18.14 -21.10 -19.14
CA ILE A 460 19.10 -22.19 -19.02
C ILE A 460 19.69 -22.57 -20.39
N GLU A 461 18.84 -22.60 -21.42
CA GLU A 461 19.28 -22.89 -22.79
C GLU A 461 20.17 -21.77 -23.34
N ALA A 462 19.81 -20.49 -23.08
CA ALA A 462 20.62 -19.34 -23.51
C ALA A 462 21.98 -19.30 -22.80
N GLU A 463 22.05 -19.57 -21.49
CA GLU A 463 23.30 -19.68 -20.75
C GLU A 463 24.16 -20.87 -21.21
N ALA A 464 23.52 -22.02 -21.50
CA ALA A 464 24.21 -23.19 -22.02
C ALA A 464 24.81 -22.93 -23.43
N VAL A 465 24.09 -22.20 -24.29
CA VAL A 465 24.60 -21.79 -25.61
C VAL A 465 25.78 -20.82 -25.44
N ALA A 466 25.66 -19.81 -24.58
CA ALA A 466 26.73 -18.84 -24.31
C ALA A 466 27.99 -19.52 -23.76
N MET A 467 27.84 -20.47 -22.82
CA MET A 467 28.98 -21.24 -22.30
C MET A 467 29.62 -22.12 -23.36
N ALA A 468 28.81 -22.71 -24.28
CA ALA A 468 29.33 -23.52 -25.36
C ALA A 468 30.07 -22.69 -26.40
N GLU A 469 29.62 -21.48 -26.70
CA GLU A 469 30.31 -20.52 -27.57
C GLU A 469 31.63 -20.04 -26.95
N GLU A 470 31.65 -19.73 -25.65
CA GLU A 470 32.86 -19.34 -24.92
C GLU A 470 33.88 -20.49 -24.90
N GLN A 471 33.43 -21.74 -24.72
CA GLN A 471 34.31 -22.91 -24.78
C GLN A 471 34.88 -23.14 -26.19
N ARG A 472 34.10 -22.93 -27.25
CA ARG A 472 34.56 -22.99 -28.61
C ARG A 472 35.59 -21.91 -28.92
N ALA A 473 35.33 -20.68 -28.53
CA ALA A 473 36.27 -19.56 -28.67
C ALA A 473 37.61 -19.83 -27.95
N ARG A 474 37.57 -20.41 -26.75
CA ARG A 474 38.78 -20.81 -25.99
C ARG A 474 39.49 -21.99 -26.68
N ALA A 475 38.79 -22.94 -27.30
CA ALA A 475 39.38 -24.04 -28.03
C ALA A 475 40.06 -23.59 -29.33
N GLU A 476 39.49 -22.60 -30.01
CA GLU A 476 40.03 -22.00 -31.22
C GLU A 476 41.28 -21.16 -30.92
N THR A 477 41.33 -20.41 -29.80
CA THR A 477 42.52 -19.68 -29.38
C THR A 477 43.62 -20.59 -28.85
N GLY A 478 43.28 -21.72 -28.19
CA GLY A 478 44.27 -22.72 -27.71
C GLY A 478 44.91 -23.54 -28.83
N ASN A 479 44.31 -23.63 -30.01
CA ASN A 479 44.89 -24.35 -31.14
C ASN A 479 45.86 -23.51 -31.99
N THR A 480 45.93 -22.19 -31.73
CA THR A 480 46.89 -21.27 -32.38
C THR A 480 48.22 -21.16 -31.63
N GLU A 481 48.27 -21.57 -30.37
CA GLU A 481 49.50 -21.52 -29.55
C GLU A 481 50.37 -22.81 -29.65
N THR A 482 49.90 -23.89 -30.29
CA THR A 482 50.64 -25.18 -30.36
C THR A 482 51.41 -25.40 -31.66
N GLN A 483 51.58 -24.39 -32.55
CA GLN A 483 52.36 -24.53 -33.80
C GLN A 483 53.60 -23.61 -33.91
N SER A 484 54.09 -23.03 -32.83
CA SER A 484 55.36 -22.31 -32.87
C SER A 484 56.20 -22.52 -31.60
N ASP A 485 56.83 -23.69 -31.46
CA ASP A 485 58.00 -23.81 -30.62
C ASP A 485 58.82 -25.03 -31.02
N THR A 486 59.72 -24.81 -31.95
CA THR A 486 61.05 -25.46 -32.02
C THR A 486 62.05 -24.43 -32.54
N ALA A 487 62.79 -23.77 -31.64
CA ALA A 487 64.24 -23.55 -31.77
C ALA A 487 64.75 -22.46 -30.80
N VAL A 488 65.48 -22.94 -29.79
CA VAL A 488 66.86 -22.57 -29.40
C VAL A 488 67.18 -21.17 -28.85
N HIS A 489 67.59 -21.18 -27.54
CA HIS A 489 68.67 -20.44 -26.85
C HIS A 489 68.64 -18.89 -26.73
N ASP A 490 68.68 -18.47 -25.53
CA ASP A 490 69.81 -17.97 -24.69
C ASP A 490 69.71 -16.47 -24.26
N VAL A 491 69.87 -16.26 -22.92
CA VAL A 491 70.49 -15.13 -22.20
C VAL A 491 69.85 -13.74 -22.19
N GLY A 492 69.51 -13.26 -20.96
CA GLY A 492 69.84 -11.88 -20.57
C GLY A 492 68.79 -11.00 -20.00
N GLU A 493 68.83 -10.85 -18.67
CA GLU A 493 68.70 -9.64 -17.85
C GLU A 493 67.77 -8.47 -18.22
N HIS A 494 67.01 -8.08 -17.21
CA HIS A 494 66.59 -6.72 -16.81
C HIS A 494 65.83 -5.84 -17.82
N ASP A 495 64.58 -5.48 -17.50
CA ASP A 495 64.25 -4.14 -17.02
C ASP A 495 62.77 -3.93 -16.82
N THR A 496 62.47 -3.12 -15.84
CA THR A 496 61.18 -2.59 -15.39
C THR A 496 60.55 -1.71 -16.47
N VAL A 497 59.29 -1.97 -16.88
CA VAL A 497 58.47 -0.96 -17.57
C VAL A 497 57.07 -0.95 -17.03
N VAL A 498 56.71 0.22 -16.54
CA VAL A 498 55.40 0.70 -16.20
C VAL A 498 54.57 0.75 -17.49
N LEU A 499 53.35 0.17 -17.49
CA LEU A 499 52.38 0.43 -18.56
C LEU A 499 51.06 0.89 -17.98
N ASP A 500 50.74 1.99 -18.53
CA ASP A 500 49.59 2.87 -18.48
C ASP A 500 48.27 2.15 -18.74
N VAL A 501 47.25 2.58 -17.98
CA VAL A 501 45.87 2.07 -18.04
C VAL A 501 45.12 2.85 -19.12
N GLY A 502 44.79 2.19 -20.20
CA GLY A 502 43.84 2.70 -21.21
C GLY A 502 42.43 2.29 -20.88
N GLU A 503 41.61 3.29 -20.59
CA GLU A 503 40.16 3.19 -20.51
C GLU A 503 39.56 2.74 -21.84
N HIS A 504 38.74 1.70 -21.81
CA HIS A 504 37.67 1.56 -22.80
C HIS A 504 36.38 1.07 -22.13
N GLY A 505 35.43 2.01 -22.03
CA GLY A 505 34.08 1.78 -21.58
C GLY A 505 33.31 0.85 -22.51
N MET A 506 32.67 -0.13 -21.93
CA MET A 506 31.50 -0.79 -22.52
C MET A 506 30.25 -0.35 -21.75
N VAL A 507 29.54 0.58 -22.35
CA VAL A 507 28.20 0.97 -21.93
C VAL A 507 27.24 -0.13 -22.38
N SER A 508 26.59 -0.77 -21.42
CA SER A 508 25.59 -1.80 -21.67
C SER A 508 24.36 -1.18 -22.36
N ARG A 509 24.01 -1.65 -23.56
CA ARG A 509 22.82 -1.24 -24.31
C ARG A 509 21.48 -1.63 -23.63
N GLY A 510 21.50 -2.40 -22.57
CA GLY A 510 20.30 -2.87 -21.85
C GLY A 510 19.58 -1.81 -21.03
N ALA A 511 20.31 -0.93 -20.37
CA ALA A 511 19.71 0.12 -19.52
C ALA A 511 18.93 1.18 -20.32
N THR A 512 19.35 1.44 -21.56
CA THR A 512 18.70 2.43 -22.42
C THR A 512 17.34 1.96 -22.95
N MET A 513 17.16 0.66 -23.20
CA MET A 513 15.87 0.13 -23.67
C MET A 513 14.79 0.09 -22.57
N ALA A 514 15.15 -0.20 -21.32
CA ALA A 514 14.21 -0.17 -20.21
C ALA A 514 13.72 1.26 -19.90
N ALA A 515 14.62 2.24 -19.97
CA ALA A 515 14.29 3.65 -19.78
C ALA A 515 13.41 4.20 -20.93
N GLU A 516 13.64 3.77 -22.17
CA GLU A 516 12.78 4.15 -23.32
C GLU A 516 11.40 3.49 -23.26
N SER A 517 11.28 2.25 -22.81
CA SER A 517 10.00 1.58 -22.59
C SER A 517 9.16 2.29 -21.53
N SER A 518 9.76 2.68 -20.40
CA SER A 518 9.09 3.44 -19.33
C SER A 518 8.63 4.82 -19.82
N ARG A 519 9.46 5.52 -20.59
CA ARG A 519 9.11 6.84 -21.19
C ARG A 519 7.99 6.72 -22.22
N THR A 520 7.91 5.63 -22.95
CA THR A 520 6.86 5.40 -23.96
C THR A 520 5.52 5.06 -23.30
N CYS A 521 5.53 4.31 -22.19
CA CYS A 521 4.34 4.02 -21.41
C CYS A 521 3.77 5.31 -20.80
N PHE A 522 4.60 6.18 -20.24
CA PHE A 522 4.19 7.47 -19.67
C PHE A 522 3.65 8.44 -20.73
N LYS A 523 4.23 8.45 -21.94
CA LYS A 523 3.73 9.25 -23.06
C LYS A 523 2.37 8.77 -23.59
N ARG A 524 2.08 7.46 -23.52
CA ARG A 524 0.76 6.93 -23.91
C ARG A 524 -0.35 7.27 -22.88
N LEU A 525 -0.03 7.35 -21.61
CA LEU A 525 -0.98 7.79 -20.57
C LEU A 525 -1.35 9.29 -20.68
N ARG A 526 -0.50 10.09 -21.34
CA ARG A 526 -0.78 11.52 -21.63
C ARG A 526 -1.73 11.76 -22.81
N ARG A 527 -1.93 10.79 -23.72
CA ARG A 527 -2.86 10.92 -24.85
C ARG A 527 -4.19 10.29 -24.46
N GLY A 528 -5.08 11.11 -23.87
CA GLY A 528 -6.50 10.83 -23.89
C GLY A 528 -6.98 10.66 -25.34
N PRO A 529 -8.14 10.00 -25.59
CA PRO A 529 -8.63 9.75 -26.91
C PRO A 529 -8.73 11.08 -27.68
N GLY A 530 -7.96 11.20 -28.76
CA GLY A 530 -7.97 12.37 -29.62
C GLY A 530 -9.37 12.59 -30.14
N ARG A 531 -9.91 13.78 -29.93
CA ARG A 531 -11.08 14.25 -30.67
C ARG A 531 -10.69 14.29 -32.15
N GLU A 532 -11.21 13.39 -32.93
CA GLU A 532 -11.26 13.53 -34.38
C GLU A 532 -12.10 14.77 -34.69
N GLY A 533 -11.45 15.74 -35.32
CA GLY A 533 -12.08 16.97 -35.73
C GLY A 533 -13.12 16.72 -36.82
N ALA A 534 -14.39 17.00 -36.51
CA ALA A 534 -15.42 17.17 -37.52
C ALA A 534 -15.12 18.42 -38.35
N ARG A 535 -14.97 18.27 -39.65
CA ARG A 535 -14.91 19.37 -40.62
C ARG A 535 -16.29 20.04 -40.70
N PRO A 536 -16.38 21.38 -40.76
CA PRO A 536 -17.65 22.06 -41.03
C PRO A 536 -18.00 21.92 -42.51
N SER A 537 -19.21 21.50 -42.79
CA SER A 537 -19.84 21.66 -44.11
C SER A 537 -20.56 23.00 -44.19
N GLU A 538 -20.12 23.84 -45.10
CA GLU A 538 -20.85 25.04 -45.62
C GLU A 538 -21.75 24.61 -46.78
N PRO A 539 -22.70 25.47 -47.19
CA PRO A 539 -23.55 26.46 -46.50
C PRO A 539 -24.97 25.97 -46.29
#